data_33f415d07725fa1648290a6572d3accf
#
_entry.id   33f415d07725fa1648290a6572d3accf
#
_cell.length_a   1.000
_cell.length_b   1.000
_cell.length_c   1.000
_cell.angle_alpha   90.00
_cell.angle_beta   90.00
_cell.angle_gamma   90.00
#
_symmetry.space_group_name_H-M   'P 1'
#
loop_
_entity.id
_entity.type
_entity.pdbx_description
1 polymer ?
#
loop_
_entity_poly.entity_id
_entity_poly.type
_entity_poly.pdbx_seq_one_letter_code
_entity_poly.pdbx_strand_id
1 'polypeptide(L)'
;MFDIDWWSLVLPFAYITVLLGSLITFSSLYRKRKATASATLAPWFPPHLQRNIYLSLLHLEPEEGKDKAPAVPESVIRAALLRRAVEDIHRIIQIRSAKQACSTLLQRGSVGDDLWQRFLRAEKEMEEELRDVVMEANALSPKWGQTIFQSANEIAANTQLRKRLDEIEAQAATEKEWWEKKRATIQSEFMKELEAIPTTPAKSLASKAGSDEDAVLVEGGGPAAGSMRKKGKK
;
A
#
# COMPACT_ATOMS: atom_id res chain seq x y z
N MET A 1 43.94 32.35 -50.75
CA MET A 1 43.17 31.10 -50.89
C MET A 1 43.97 30.03 -50.17
N PHE A 2 43.43 29.42 -49.13
CA PHE A 2 44.10 28.33 -48.42
C PHE A 2 43.90 27.08 -49.24
N ASP A 3 44.90 26.58 -49.89
CA ASP A 3 44.91 25.27 -50.52
C ASP A 3 44.87 24.21 -49.39
N ILE A 4 43.66 23.73 -49.10
CA ILE A 4 43.49 22.72 -48.09
C ILE A 4 43.79 21.36 -48.76
N ASP A 5 44.91 20.77 -48.39
CA ASP A 5 45.31 19.44 -48.77
C ASP A 5 44.32 18.41 -48.17
N TRP A 6 43.37 18.00 -48.94
CA TRP A 6 42.33 17.01 -48.54
C TRP A 6 42.92 15.71 -48.00
N TRP A 7 44.08 15.32 -48.50
CA TRP A 7 44.78 14.14 -48.02
C TRP A 7 45.33 14.25 -46.60
N SER A 8 45.73 15.41 -46.17
CA SER A 8 46.17 15.66 -44.78
C SER A 8 45.04 15.62 -43.76
N LEU A 9 43.79 15.87 -44.20
CA LEU A 9 42.58 15.78 -43.39
C LEU A 9 42.05 14.32 -43.22
N VAL A 10 42.39 13.42 -44.11
CA VAL A 10 41.94 12.00 -44.06
C VAL A 10 42.39 11.34 -42.78
N LEU A 11 43.61 11.55 -42.33
CA LEU A 11 44.19 10.94 -41.14
C LEU A 11 43.42 11.36 -39.84
N PRO A 12 43.20 12.67 -39.56
CA PRO A 12 42.43 13.06 -38.38
C PRO A 12 40.97 12.66 -38.45
N PHE A 13 40.32 12.68 -39.63
CA PHE A 13 38.97 12.18 -39.77
C PHE A 13 38.86 10.70 -39.58
N ALA A 14 39.81 9.90 -40.10
CA ALA A 14 39.84 8.46 -39.83
C ALA A 14 40.01 8.16 -38.34
N TYR A 15 40.84 8.90 -37.63
CA TYR A 15 41.00 8.78 -36.18
C TYR A 15 39.72 9.08 -35.43
N ILE A 16 39.04 10.19 -35.76
CA ILE A 16 37.77 10.59 -35.14
C ILE A 16 36.67 9.55 -35.42
N THR A 17 36.56 9.03 -36.65
CA THR A 17 35.57 8.02 -36.98
C THR A 17 35.79 6.71 -36.26
N VAL A 18 37.02 6.25 -36.11
CA VAL A 18 37.35 5.05 -35.32
C VAL A 18 37.06 5.27 -33.84
N LEU A 19 37.39 6.46 -33.31
CA LEU A 19 37.15 6.79 -31.90
C LEU A 19 35.63 6.88 -31.61
N LEU A 20 34.89 7.59 -32.42
CA LEU A 20 33.42 7.70 -32.28
C LEU A 20 32.74 6.34 -32.51
N GLY A 21 33.18 5.58 -33.52
CA GLY A 21 32.66 4.25 -33.79
C GLY A 21 32.89 3.29 -32.61
N SER A 22 34.07 3.31 -32.01
CA SER A 22 34.35 2.49 -30.84
C SER A 22 33.53 2.91 -29.60
N LEU A 23 33.37 4.21 -29.36
CA LEU A 23 32.52 4.73 -28.28
C LEU A 23 31.04 4.35 -28.46
N ILE A 24 30.52 4.48 -29.67
CA ILE A 24 29.12 4.14 -29.98
C ILE A 24 28.90 2.62 -29.82
N THR A 25 29.80 1.80 -30.35
CA THR A 25 29.71 0.33 -30.20
C THR A 25 29.80 -0.10 -28.75
N PHE A 26 30.77 0.45 -28.00
CA PHE A 26 30.89 0.18 -26.55
C PHE A 26 29.65 0.59 -25.77
N SER A 27 29.17 1.82 -25.98
CA SER A 27 27.96 2.33 -25.34
C SER A 27 26.74 1.49 -25.67
N SER A 28 26.58 1.06 -26.92
CA SER A 28 25.48 0.21 -27.35
C SER A 28 25.56 -1.17 -26.71
N LEU A 29 26.74 -1.77 -26.69
CA LEU A 29 26.96 -3.08 -26.07
C LEU A 29 26.74 -3.05 -24.56
N TYR A 30 27.27 -2.01 -23.91
CA TYR A 30 27.07 -1.82 -22.47
C TYR A 30 25.59 -1.63 -22.11
N ARG A 31 24.85 -0.80 -22.87
CA ARG A 31 23.40 -0.62 -22.66
C ARG A 31 22.61 -1.91 -22.91
N LYS A 32 22.97 -2.69 -23.94
CA LYS A 32 22.34 -3.98 -24.18
C LYS A 32 22.60 -4.95 -23.02
N ARG A 33 23.83 -5.06 -22.54
CA ARG A 33 24.18 -5.92 -21.40
C ARG A 33 23.46 -5.48 -20.11
N LYS A 34 23.39 -4.18 -19.85
CA LYS A 34 22.65 -3.65 -18.68
C LYS A 34 21.15 -3.93 -18.81
N ALA A 35 20.56 -3.80 -19.98
CA ALA A 35 19.15 -4.10 -20.25
C ALA A 35 18.85 -5.59 -20.06
N THR A 36 19.72 -6.49 -20.55
CA THR A 36 19.54 -7.94 -20.35
C THR A 36 19.72 -8.33 -18.89
N ALA A 37 20.69 -7.78 -18.18
CA ALA A 37 20.87 -8.01 -16.76
C ALA A 37 19.65 -7.53 -15.96
N SER A 38 19.11 -6.34 -16.26
CA SER A 38 17.88 -5.87 -15.62
C SER A 38 16.65 -6.70 -15.97
N ALA A 39 16.61 -7.32 -17.17
CA ALA A 39 15.51 -8.18 -17.58
C ALA A 39 15.48 -9.53 -16.83
N THR A 40 16.62 -10.04 -16.42
CA THR A 40 16.74 -11.31 -15.66
C THR A 40 16.50 -11.17 -14.16
N LEU A 41 16.41 -9.95 -13.65
CA LEU A 41 16.12 -9.71 -12.23
C LEU A 41 14.70 -10.20 -11.90
N ALA A 42 14.55 -10.81 -10.71
CA ALA A 42 13.24 -11.26 -10.23
C ALA A 42 12.25 -10.07 -10.16
N PRO A 43 10.98 -10.29 -10.53
CA PRO A 43 9.98 -9.23 -10.48
C PRO A 43 9.79 -8.69 -9.05
N TRP A 44 9.38 -7.44 -8.93
CA TRP A 44 9.10 -6.81 -7.63
C TRP A 44 7.85 -7.39 -6.97
N PHE A 45 6.80 -7.57 -7.76
CA PHE A 45 5.55 -8.17 -7.32
C PHE A 45 5.41 -9.62 -7.76
N PRO A 46 4.66 -10.43 -7.01
CA PRO A 46 4.23 -11.75 -7.47
C PRO A 46 3.31 -11.62 -8.70
N PRO A 47 3.08 -12.73 -9.44
CA PRO A 47 2.16 -12.74 -10.58
C PRO A 47 0.80 -12.13 -10.23
N HIS A 48 0.22 -11.39 -11.17
CA HIS A 48 -1.05 -10.68 -10.94
C HIS A 48 -2.24 -11.64 -11.07
N LEU A 49 -2.62 -12.26 -9.96
CA LEU A 49 -3.68 -13.27 -9.93
C LEU A 49 -5.03 -12.74 -10.44
N GLN A 50 -5.42 -11.52 -10.03
CA GLN A 50 -6.70 -10.94 -10.44
C GLN A 50 -6.75 -10.63 -11.94
N ARG A 51 -5.63 -10.21 -12.52
CA ARG A 51 -5.49 -10.07 -13.98
C ARG A 51 -5.68 -11.40 -14.69
N ASN A 52 -5.02 -12.45 -14.19
CA ASN A 52 -5.13 -13.78 -14.78
C ASN A 52 -6.56 -14.33 -14.72
N ILE A 53 -7.26 -14.13 -13.58
CA ILE A 53 -8.67 -14.49 -13.43
C ILE A 53 -9.54 -13.71 -14.42
N TYR A 54 -9.35 -12.40 -14.52
CA TYR A 54 -10.10 -11.57 -15.45
C TYR A 54 -9.90 -12.03 -16.91
N LEU A 55 -8.65 -12.24 -17.33
CA LEU A 55 -8.35 -12.71 -18.67
C LEU A 55 -8.91 -14.12 -18.94
N SER A 56 -8.88 -15.02 -17.97
CA SER A 56 -9.47 -16.34 -18.13
C SER A 56 -11.00 -16.26 -18.29
N LEU A 57 -11.67 -15.36 -17.56
CA LEU A 57 -13.12 -15.13 -17.71
C LEU A 57 -13.47 -14.51 -19.07
N LEU A 58 -12.62 -13.63 -19.58
CA LEU A 58 -12.82 -12.98 -20.88
C LEU A 58 -12.67 -13.96 -22.05
N HIS A 59 -11.78 -14.98 -21.92
CA HIS A 59 -11.50 -15.98 -22.96
C HIS A 59 -12.26 -17.30 -22.76
N LEU A 60 -13.20 -17.36 -21.82
CA LEU A 60 -14.08 -18.51 -21.68
C LEU A 60 -15.00 -18.57 -22.89
N GLU A 61 -14.81 -19.59 -23.73
CA GLU A 61 -15.68 -19.85 -24.86
C GLU A 61 -17.07 -20.32 -24.39
N PRO A 62 -18.16 -19.97 -25.12
CA PRO A 62 -19.49 -20.51 -24.82
C PRO A 62 -19.48 -22.02 -25.02
N GLU A 63 -20.17 -22.76 -24.14
CA GLU A 63 -20.42 -24.19 -24.31
C GLU A 63 -21.02 -24.49 -25.70
N GLU A 64 -20.47 -25.49 -26.39
CA GLU A 64 -20.97 -25.94 -27.69
C GLU A 64 -22.49 -26.22 -27.63
N GLY A 65 -23.27 -25.41 -28.33
CA GLY A 65 -24.73 -25.56 -28.40
C GLY A 65 -25.59 -24.40 -27.96
N LYS A 66 -25.01 -23.32 -27.40
CA LYS A 66 -25.73 -22.08 -27.02
C LYS A 66 -25.22 -20.89 -27.86
N ASP A 67 -25.58 -20.87 -29.10
CA ASP A 67 -25.09 -19.94 -30.13
C ASP A 67 -25.38 -18.43 -29.88
N LYS A 68 -25.94 -18.02 -28.75
CA LYS A 68 -26.38 -16.61 -28.55
C LYS A 68 -26.15 -15.99 -27.19
N ALA A 69 -25.64 -16.69 -26.19
CA ALA A 69 -25.37 -16.10 -24.88
C ALA A 69 -23.85 -16.02 -24.63
N PRO A 70 -23.31 -14.88 -24.15
CA PRO A 70 -21.93 -14.82 -23.71
C PRO A 70 -21.71 -15.86 -22.61
N ALA A 71 -20.61 -16.61 -22.66
CA ALA A 71 -20.28 -17.66 -21.69
C ALA A 71 -20.29 -17.14 -20.25
N VAL A 72 -19.93 -15.88 -20.06
CA VAL A 72 -19.89 -15.21 -18.76
C VAL A 72 -20.77 -13.96 -18.80
N PRO A 73 -21.66 -13.74 -17.82
CA PRO A 73 -22.42 -12.51 -17.70
C PRO A 73 -21.50 -11.28 -17.63
N GLU A 74 -21.89 -10.21 -18.32
CA GLU A 74 -21.12 -8.96 -18.35
C GLU A 74 -20.88 -8.37 -16.94
N SER A 75 -21.83 -8.54 -16.03
CA SER A 75 -21.72 -8.13 -14.63
C SER A 75 -20.54 -8.80 -13.90
N VAL A 76 -20.27 -10.08 -14.21
CA VAL A 76 -19.15 -10.82 -13.62
C VAL A 76 -17.82 -10.32 -14.20
N ILE A 77 -17.76 -10.05 -15.49
CA ILE A 77 -16.58 -9.48 -16.14
C ILE A 77 -16.25 -8.10 -15.56
N ARG A 78 -17.28 -7.24 -15.40
CA ARG A 78 -17.11 -5.93 -14.76
C ARG A 78 -16.63 -6.04 -13.31
N ALA A 79 -17.17 -6.98 -12.54
CA ALA A 79 -16.74 -7.22 -11.17
C ALA A 79 -15.29 -7.74 -11.09
N ALA A 80 -14.89 -8.60 -12.03
CA ALA A 80 -13.53 -9.10 -12.12
C ALA A 80 -12.52 -7.99 -12.49
N LEU A 81 -12.90 -7.11 -13.44
CA LEU A 81 -12.08 -5.95 -13.79
C LEU A 81 -11.95 -4.97 -12.61
N LEU A 82 -13.02 -4.74 -11.87
CA LEU A 82 -12.98 -3.90 -10.66
C LEU A 82 -12.05 -4.50 -9.59
N ARG A 83 -12.08 -5.81 -9.39
CA ARG A 83 -11.15 -6.50 -8.47
C ARG A 83 -9.70 -6.39 -8.92
N ARG A 84 -9.44 -6.46 -10.24
CA ARG A 84 -8.12 -6.21 -10.81
C ARG A 84 -7.66 -4.79 -10.48
N ALA A 85 -8.51 -3.78 -10.70
CA ALA A 85 -8.22 -2.40 -10.36
C ALA A 85 -7.95 -2.18 -8.86
N VAL A 86 -8.63 -2.87 -7.96
CA VAL A 86 -8.38 -2.83 -6.51
C VAL A 86 -6.99 -3.35 -6.17
N GLU A 87 -6.56 -4.44 -6.79
CA GLU A 87 -5.21 -4.99 -6.59
C GLU A 87 -4.15 -4.04 -7.13
N ASP A 88 -4.40 -3.37 -8.26
CA ASP A 88 -3.52 -2.35 -8.82
C ASP A 88 -3.35 -1.16 -7.87
N ILE A 89 -4.43 -0.71 -7.25
CA ILE A 89 -4.37 0.36 -6.23
C ILE A 89 -3.47 -0.05 -5.05
N HIS A 90 -3.59 -1.29 -4.56
CA HIS A 90 -2.73 -1.78 -3.48
C HIS A 90 -1.25 -1.76 -3.89
N ARG A 91 -0.93 -2.22 -5.11
CA ARG A 91 0.45 -2.23 -5.64
C ARG A 91 1.01 -0.83 -5.82
N ILE A 92 0.20 0.12 -6.32
CA ILE A 92 0.59 1.52 -6.46
C ILE A 92 0.90 2.17 -5.11
N ILE A 93 0.07 1.92 -4.10
CA ILE A 93 0.30 2.43 -2.74
C ILE A 93 1.62 1.90 -2.21
N GLN A 94 1.92 0.61 -2.40
CA GLN A 94 3.19 0.00 -2.01
C GLN A 94 4.38 0.62 -2.74
N ILE A 95 4.28 0.82 -4.06
CA ILE A 95 5.33 1.48 -4.85
C ILE A 95 5.56 2.91 -4.34
N ARG A 96 4.51 3.69 -4.15
CA ARG A 96 4.64 5.08 -3.68
C ARG A 96 5.27 5.17 -2.30
N SER A 97 4.87 4.31 -1.38
CA SER A 97 5.44 4.27 -0.02
C SER A 97 6.90 3.82 -0.02
N ALA A 98 7.27 2.87 -0.90
CA ALA A 98 8.64 2.37 -1.00
C ALA A 98 9.58 3.31 -1.77
N LYS A 99 9.07 4.17 -2.66
CA LYS A 99 9.89 5.01 -3.57
C LYS A 99 10.89 5.88 -2.83
N GLN A 100 10.42 6.60 -1.83
CA GLN A 100 11.28 7.50 -1.05
C GLN A 100 12.32 6.74 -0.23
N ALA A 101 11.92 5.63 0.38
CA ALA A 101 12.82 4.77 1.13
C ALA A 101 13.91 4.17 0.23
N CYS A 102 13.53 3.61 -0.92
CA CYS A 102 14.47 3.04 -1.89
C CYS A 102 15.46 4.09 -2.42
N SER A 103 14.99 5.30 -2.75
CA SER A 103 15.86 6.38 -3.23
C SER A 103 16.86 6.82 -2.16
N THR A 104 16.42 6.94 -0.91
CA THR A 104 17.31 7.30 0.22
C THR A 104 18.35 6.22 0.49
N LEU A 105 17.98 4.95 0.44
CA LEU A 105 18.89 3.82 0.62
C LEU A 105 19.93 3.73 -0.51
N LEU A 106 19.52 4.04 -1.75
CA LEU A 106 20.41 4.10 -2.89
C LEU A 106 21.44 5.23 -2.72
N GLN A 107 20.99 6.43 -2.31
CA GLN A 107 21.89 7.57 -2.05
C GLN A 107 22.90 7.28 -0.94
N ARG A 108 22.51 6.52 0.08
CA ARG A 108 23.38 6.08 1.17
C ARG A 108 24.34 4.94 0.77
N GLY A 109 24.18 4.39 -0.44
CA GLY A 109 24.97 3.25 -0.89
C GLY A 109 24.66 1.93 -0.16
N SER A 110 23.58 1.89 0.62
CA SER A 110 23.17 0.69 1.37
C SER A 110 22.54 -0.37 0.49
N VAL A 111 22.07 0.01 -0.70
CA VAL A 111 21.35 -0.85 -1.65
C VAL A 111 22.00 -0.73 -3.02
N GLY A 112 22.13 -1.88 -3.70
CA GLY A 112 22.66 -1.93 -5.06
C GLY A 112 21.70 -1.36 -6.11
N ASP A 113 22.27 -0.93 -7.26
CA ASP A 113 21.51 -0.44 -8.41
C ASP A 113 20.49 -1.45 -8.93
N ASP A 114 20.72 -2.76 -8.74
CA ASP A 114 19.81 -3.83 -9.16
C ASP A 114 18.42 -3.73 -8.52
N LEU A 115 18.35 -3.43 -7.22
CA LEU A 115 17.06 -3.23 -6.54
C LEU A 115 16.33 -2.02 -7.11
N TRP A 116 17.05 -0.94 -7.37
CA TRP A 116 16.49 0.26 -7.96
C TRP A 116 15.96 0.01 -9.37
N GLN A 117 16.68 -0.76 -10.20
CA GLN A 117 16.23 -1.15 -11.54
C GLN A 117 14.97 -2.02 -11.48
N ARG A 118 14.88 -2.96 -10.52
CA ARG A 118 13.66 -3.76 -10.30
C ARG A 118 12.48 -2.88 -9.92
N PHE A 119 12.72 -1.90 -9.08
CA PHE A 119 11.69 -0.94 -8.65
C PHE A 119 11.18 -0.09 -9.83
N LEU A 120 12.09 0.50 -10.62
CA LEU A 120 11.72 1.29 -11.81
C LEU A 120 10.94 0.46 -12.84
N ARG A 121 11.31 -0.82 -13.00
CA ARG A 121 10.54 -1.73 -13.84
C ARG A 121 9.13 -1.93 -13.31
N ALA A 122 8.98 -2.20 -12.02
CA ALA A 122 7.68 -2.39 -11.41
C ALA A 122 6.80 -1.13 -11.54
N GLU A 123 7.39 0.06 -11.38
CA GLU A 123 6.68 1.33 -11.59
C GLU A 123 6.14 1.43 -13.03
N LYS A 124 6.97 1.10 -14.02
CA LYS A 124 6.58 1.12 -15.42
C LYS A 124 5.53 0.07 -15.78
N GLU A 125 5.71 -1.16 -15.29
CA GLU A 125 4.72 -2.24 -15.46
C GLU A 125 3.35 -1.86 -14.89
N MET A 126 3.34 -1.16 -13.73
CA MET A 126 2.10 -0.66 -13.15
C MET A 126 1.46 0.48 -13.95
N GLU A 127 2.26 1.38 -14.54
CA GLU A 127 1.71 2.42 -15.43
C GLU A 127 1.05 1.82 -16.67
N GLU A 128 1.65 0.80 -17.26
CA GLU A 128 1.10 0.05 -18.39
C GLU A 128 -0.20 -0.66 -17.98
N GLU A 129 -0.20 -1.35 -16.84
CA GLU A 129 -1.37 -2.05 -16.29
C GLU A 129 -2.55 -1.09 -16.05
N LEU A 130 -2.30 0.07 -15.47
CA LEU A 130 -3.35 1.09 -15.26
C LEU A 130 -3.96 1.57 -16.57
N ARG A 131 -3.13 1.76 -17.59
CA ARG A 131 -3.60 2.17 -18.92
C ARG A 131 -4.49 1.10 -19.54
N ASP A 132 -4.10 -0.16 -19.42
CA ASP A 132 -4.86 -1.30 -19.92
C ASP A 132 -6.22 -1.40 -19.23
N VAL A 133 -6.26 -1.28 -17.89
CA VAL A 133 -7.53 -1.29 -17.13
C VAL A 133 -8.46 -0.16 -17.57
N VAL A 134 -7.95 1.06 -17.82
CA VAL A 134 -8.76 2.18 -18.32
C VAL A 134 -9.31 1.88 -19.72
N MET A 135 -8.50 1.33 -20.61
CA MET A 135 -8.94 0.98 -21.96
C MET A 135 -10.02 -0.11 -21.94
N GLU A 136 -9.82 -1.16 -21.15
CA GLU A 136 -10.77 -2.25 -21.00
C GLU A 136 -12.07 -1.80 -20.31
N ALA A 137 -11.98 -0.93 -19.30
CA ALA A 137 -13.15 -0.36 -18.65
C ALA A 137 -14.01 0.46 -19.63
N ASN A 138 -13.36 1.27 -20.48
CA ASN A 138 -14.06 2.06 -21.50
C ASN A 138 -14.66 1.18 -22.61
N ALA A 139 -14.06 0.03 -22.91
CA ALA A 139 -14.61 -0.95 -23.86
C ALA A 139 -15.88 -1.63 -23.31
N LEU A 140 -15.92 -1.92 -22.01
CA LEU A 140 -17.10 -2.52 -21.35
C LEU A 140 -18.22 -1.50 -21.10
N SER A 141 -17.87 -0.24 -20.79
CA SER A 141 -18.87 0.81 -20.54
C SER A 141 -18.26 2.20 -20.84
N PRO A 142 -18.95 3.02 -21.64
CA PRO A 142 -18.49 4.37 -21.96
C PRO A 142 -18.30 5.21 -20.69
N LYS A 143 -17.15 5.87 -20.59
CA LYS A 143 -16.74 6.74 -19.47
C LYS A 143 -16.43 6.02 -18.14
N TRP A 144 -16.58 4.69 -18.05
CA TRP A 144 -16.27 3.97 -16.81
C TRP A 144 -14.78 4.01 -16.45
N GLY A 145 -13.88 4.07 -17.44
CA GLY A 145 -12.45 4.23 -17.21
C GLY A 145 -12.06 5.46 -16.37
N GLN A 146 -12.91 6.50 -16.30
CA GLN A 146 -12.67 7.68 -15.46
C GLN A 146 -13.02 7.45 -13.98
N THR A 147 -13.96 6.56 -13.69
CA THR A 147 -14.51 6.34 -12.34
C THR A 147 -14.08 5.01 -11.72
N ILE A 148 -13.56 4.07 -12.52
CA ILE A 148 -13.18 2.74 -12.05
C ILE A 148 -12.17 2.79 -10.90
N PHE A 149 -11.14 3.64 -11.00
CA PHE A 149 -10.13 3.78 -9.97
C PHE A 149 -10.63 4.50 -8.72
N GLN A 150 -11.62 5.39 -8.84
CA GLN A 150 -12.29 5.96 -7.68
C GLN A 150 -13.02 4.87 -6.90
N SER A 151 -13.85 4.08 -7.59
CA SER A 151 -14.56 2.95 -6.97
C SER A 151 -13.60 1.90 -6.40
N ALA A 152 -12.50 1.60 -7.11
CA ALA A 152 -11.47 0.67 -6.64
C ALA A 152 -10.77 1.18 -5.39
N ASN A 153 -10.47 2.49 -5.32
CA ASN A 153 -9.85 3.11 -4.15
C ASN A 153 -10.80 3.09 -2.93
N GLU A 154 -12.08 3.34 -3.12
CA GLU A 154 -13.08 3.26 -2.06
C GLU A 154 -13.20 1.82 -1.51
N ILE A 155 -13.18 0.82 -2.38
CA ILE A 155 -13.20 -0.59 -1.97
C ILE A 155 -11.93 -0.96 -1.22
N ALA A 156 -10.75 -0.53 -1.69
CA ALA A 156 -9.47 -0.77 -1.03
C ALA A 156 -9.45 -0.15 0.37
N ALA A 157 -9.87 1.12 0.50
CA ALA A 157 -9.96 1.81 1.78
C ALA A 157 -10.96 1.13 2.74
N ASN A 158 -12.14 0.74 2.25
CA ASN A 158 -13.15 0.05 3.03
C ASN A 158 -12.66 -1.32 3.53
N THR A 159 -11.95 -2.07 2.69
CA THR A 159 -11.35 -3.35 3.08
C THR A 159 -10.33 -3.17 4.20
N GLN A 160 -9.52 -2.11 4.14
CA GLN A 160 -8.53 -1.80 5.16
C GLN A 160 -9.19 -1.35 6.49
N LEU A 161 -10.26 -0.55 6.40
CA LEU A 161 -11.04 -0.14 7.57
C LEU A 161 -11.71 -1.34 8.26
N ARG A 162 -12.29 -2.26 7.50
CA ARG A 162 -12.88 -3.50 8.04
C ARG A 162 -11.85 -4.34 8.79
N LYS A 163 -10.67 -4.56 8.20
CA LYS A 163 -9.60 -5.28 8.91
C LYS A 163 -9.22 -4.63 10.24
N ARG A 164 -9.15 -3.29 10.27
CA ARG A 164 -8.87 -2.57 11.52
C ARG A 164 -10.00 -2.69 12.53
N LEU A 165 -11.26 -2.67 12.09
CA LEU A 165 -12.40 -2.90 12.98
C LEU A 165 -12.34 -4.29 13.60
N ASP A 166 -12.10 -5.32 12.79
CA ASP A 166 -11.97 -6.70 13.27
C ASP A 166 -10.83 -6.85 14.30
N GLU A 167 -9.69 -6.18 14.06
CA GLU A 167 -8.57 -6.13 15.00
C GLU A 167 -8.95 -5.47 16.34
N ILE A 168 -9.65 -4.34 16.28
CA ILE A 168 -10.10 -3.60 17.47
C ILE A 168 -11.16 -4.41 18.23
N GLU A 169 -12.09 -5.07 17.55
CA GLU A 169 -13.08 -5.92 18.17
C GLU A 169 -12.44 -7.12 18.88
N ALA A 170 -11.43 -7.73 18.25
CA ALA A 170 -10.67 -8.81 18.86
C ALA A 170 -9.91 -8.33 20.13
N GLN A 171 -9.30 -7.14 20.07
CA GLN A 171 -8.65 -6.54 21.23
C GLN A 171 -9.66 -6.23 22.36
N ALA A 172 -10.81 -5.64 22.01
CA ALA A 172 -11.86 -5.33 22.98
C ALA A 172 -12.41 -6.57 23.66
N ALA A 173 -12.52 -7.70 22.95
CA ALA A 173 -12.93 -8.97 23.53
C ALA A 173 -11.89 -9.49 24.55
N THR A 174 -10.59 -9.47 24.19
CA THR A 174 -9.52 -9.90 25.11
C THR A 174 -9.40 -9.00 26.34
N GLU A 175 -9.57 -7.70 26.17
CA GLU A 175 -9.58 -6.74 27.29
C GLU A 175 -10.77 -6.96 28.23
N LYS A 176 -11.96 -7.22 27.68
CA LYS A 176 -13.13 -7.56 28.51
C LYS A 176 -12.89 -8.79 29.38
N GLU A 177 -12.38 -9.87 28.79
CA GLU A 177 -12.05 -11.08 29.54
C GLU A 177 -11.01 -10.82 30.65
N TRP A 178 -10.00 -10.01 30.36
CA TRP A 178 -8.98 -9.63 31.33
C TRP A 178 -9.60 -8.81 32.49
N TRP A 179 -10.45 -7.84 32.16
CA TRP A 179 -11.15 -7.03 33.18
C TRP A 179 -12.11 -7.86 34.04
N GLU A 180 -12.82 -8.81 33.44
CA GLU A 180 -13.70 -9.72 34.19
C GLU A 180 -12.91 -10.60 35.15
N LYS A 181 -11.80 -11.17 34.69
CA LYS A 181 -10.89 -11.94 35.57
C LYS A 181 -10.34 -11.08 36.71
N LYS A 182 -9.85 -9.89 36.39
CA LYS A 182 -9.31 -8.97 37.38
C LYS A 182 -10.38 -8.52 38.40
N ARG A 183 -11.58 -8.21 37.94
CA ARG A 183 -12.71 -7.89 38.81
C ARG A 183 -13.05 -9.04 39.75
N ALA A 184 -13.13 -10.25 39.22
CA ALA A 184 -13.40 -11.46 40.02
C ALA A 184 -12.30 -11.69 41.07
N THR A 185 -11.03 -11.48 40.72
CA THR A 185 -9.91 -11.61 41.66
C THR A 185 -10.01 -10.56 42.77
N ILE A 186 -10.20 -9.29 42.44
CA ILE A 186 -10.34 -8.22 43.44
C ILE A 186 -11.55 -8.50 44.35
N GLN A 187 -12.67 -8.93 43.78
CA GLN A 187 -13.86 -9.28 44.56
C GLN A 187 -13.61 -10.44 45.50
N SER A 188 -12.89 -11.49 45.07
CA SER A 188 -12.54 -12.61 45.91
C SER A 188 -11.54 -12.28 47.04
N GLU A 189 -10.58 -11.40 46.75
CA GLU A 189 -9.62 -10.87 47.72
C GLU A 189 -10.34 -10.02 48.77
N PHE A 190 -11.21 -9.15 48.35
CA PHE A 190 -12.01 -8.28 49.25
C PHE A 190 -12.94 -9.14 50.18
N MET A 191 -13.58 -10.17 49.62
CA MET A 191 -14.40 -11.08 50.43
C MET A 191 -13.57 -11.85 51.44
N LYS A 192 -12.36 -12.32 51.10
CA LYS A 192 -11.42 -12.94 52.05
C LYS A 192 -10.95 -11.98 53.14
N GLU A 193 -10.69 -10.71 52.83
CA GLU A 193 -10.36 -9.70 53.83
C GLU A 193 -11.52 -9.46 54.78
N LEU A 194 -12.75 -9.40 54.28
CA LEU A 194 -13.96 -9.25 55.14
C LEU A 194 -14.15 -10.48 56.07
N GLU A 195 -13.90 -11.68 55.56
CA GLU A 195 -13.99 -12.92 56.40
C GLU A 195 -12.83 -13.03 57.40
N ALA A 196 -11.66 -12.45 57.09
CA ALA A 196 -10.50 -12.48 57.99
C ALA A 196 -10.55 -11.42 59.12
N ILE A 197 -11.50 -10.45 59.05
CA ILE A 197 -11.72 -9.50 60.15
C ILE A 197 -12.48 -10.21 61.27
N PRO A 198 -11.87 -10.52 62.44
CA PRO A 198 -12.58 -11.15 63.54
C PRO A 198 -13.68 -10.19 64.01
N THR A 199 -14.90 -10.68 64.04
CA THR A 199 -16.07 -9.96 64.56
C THR A 199 -15.87 -9.67 66.07
N THR A 200 -15.20 -8.55 66.38
CA THR A 200 -15.29 -7.94 67.67
C THR A 200 -16.51 -7.05 67.70
N PRO A 201 -17.40 -7.16 68.73
CA PRO A 201 -18.65 -6.42 68.70
C PRO A 201 -18.45 -4.90 68.78
N ALA A 202 -19.25 -4.24 68.03
CA ALA A 202 -19.29 -2.81 67.84
C ALA A 202 -19.16 -2.04 69.17
N LYS A 203 -18.16 -1.21 69.25
CA LYS A 203 -18.19 -0.02 70.13
C LYS A 203 -17.76 1.19 69.29
N SER A 204 -18.74 2.03 69.08
CA SER A 204 -18.69 3.39 68.60
C SER A 204 -17.32 4.05 68.48
N LEU A 205 -16.97 4.49 67.29
CA LEU A 205 -16.21 5.68 67.07
C LEU A 205 -16.74 6.40 65.81
N ALA A 206 -17.66 7.30 66.11
CA ALA A 206 -17.97 8.42 65.21
C ALA A 206 -16.71 9.27 64.99
N SER A 207 -16.62 9.87 63.84
CA SER A 207 -15.79 11.02 63.49
C SER A 207 -14.26 10.81 63.43
N LYS A 208 -13.78 10.56 62.25
CA LYS A 208 -12.70 11.38 61.69
C LYS A 208 -12.82 11.38 60.16
N ALA A 209 -13.41 12.46 59.69
CA ALA A 209 -13.24 12.89 58.32
C ALA A 209 -11.76 13.19 58.13
N GLY A 210 -11.09 12.32 57.43
CA GLY A 210 -9.74 12.51 56.90
C GLY A 210 -9.86 12.52 55.40
N SER A 211 -9.72 13.69 54.82
CA SER A 211 -9.54 13.90 53.43
C SER A 211 -8.29 13.13 52.96
N ASP A 212 -8.46 12.14 52.14
CA ASP A 212 -7.42 11.65 51.23
C ASP A 212 -7.90 11.93 49.83
N GLU A 213 -7.43 13.07 49.33
CA GLU A 213 -7.36 13.41 47.94
C GLU A 213 -6.31 12.50 47.27
N ASP A 214 -6.76 11.42 46.66
CA ASP A 214 -6.05 10.72 45.58
C ASP A 214 -7.09 10.04 44.68
N ALA A 215 -8.04 10.83 44.19
CA ALA A 215 -8.79 10.49 43.01
C ALA A 215 -7.90 10.79 41.80
N VAL A 216 -7.17 9.80 41.33
CA VAL A 216 -6.55 9.83 39.99
C VAL A 216 -7.67 9.97 38.97
N LEU A 217 -7.95 11.20 38.59
CA LEU A 217 -8.75 11.56 37.43
C LEU A 217 -8.05 10.98 36.21
N VAL A 218 -8.55 9.86 35.70
CA VAL A 218 -8.26 9.40 34.36
C VAL A 218 -8.99 10.32 33.41
N GLU A 219 -8.27 11.35 32.97
CA GLU A 219 -8.70 12.29 31.94
C GLU A 219 -8.84 11.55 30.62
N GLY A 220 -10.07 11.16 30.27
CA GLY A 220 -10.44 10.65 28.97
C GLY A 220 -10.32 11.78 27.96
N GLY A 221 -9.21 11.83 27.22
CA GLY A 221 -9.00 12.73 26.10
C GLY A 221 -10.01 12.51 24.97
N GLY A 222 -11.10 13.26 24.99
CA GLY A 222 -11.97 13.47 23.85
C GLY A 222 -11.36 14.51 22.91
N PRO A 223 -11.60 14.44 21.58
CA PRO A 223 -11.01 15.36 20.61
C PRO A 223 -11.57 16.78 20.81
N ALA A 224 -10.67 17.73 21.05
CA ALA A 224 -10.97 19.14 21.17
C ALA A 224 -11.57 19.70 19.87
N ALA A 225 -12.80 20.10 19.92
CA ALA A 225 -13.45 20.92 18.92
C ALA A 225 -12.75 22.28 18.84
N GLY A 226 -12.21 22.60 17.65
CA GLY A 226 -11.53 23.85 17.37
C GLY A 226 -12.45 25.07 17.54
N SER A 227 -12.13 25.89 18.51
CA SER A 227 -12.72 27.22 18.74
C SER A 227 -12.27 28.18 17.62
N MET A 228 -13.19 28.57 16.76
CA MET A 228 -13.05 29.72 15.84
C MET A 228 -12.94 31.04 16.65
N ARG A 229 -11.74 31.55 16.75
CA ARG A 229 -11.51 32.90 17.31
C ARG A 229 -11.79 33.96 16.23
N LYS A 230 -12.96 34.57 16.34
CA LYS A 230 -13.38 35.75 15.58
C LYS A 230 -12.49 36.95 15.98
N LYS A 231 -11.66 37.45 15.07
CA LYS A 231 -10.87 38.65 15.25
C LYS A 231 -11.71 39.85 14.79
N GLY A 232 -12.18 40.63 15.79
CA GLY A 232 -12.86 41.89 15.55
C GLY A 232 -11.90 43.01 15.11
N LYS A 233 -12.47 43.85 14.30
CA LYS A 233 -11.94 45.02 13.62
C LYS A 233 -11.61 46.13 14.63
N LYS A 234 -10.42 46.70 14.52
CA LYS A 234 -10.25 48.16 14.55
C LYS A 234 -9.06 48.54 13.69
#